data_7fa9d8bb245cf8a54f292258a3957011
#
_entry.id   7fa9d8bb245cf8a54f292258a3957011
#
_cell.length_a   1.000
_cell.length_b   1.000
_cell.length_c   1.000
_cell.angle_alpha   90.00
_cell.angle_beta   90.00
_cell.angle_gamma   90.00
#
_symmetry.space_group_name_H-M   'P 1'
#
loop_
_entity.id
_entity.type
_entity.pdbx_description
1 polymer ?
#
loop_
_entity_poly.entity_id
_entity_poly.type
_entity_poly.pdbx_seq_one_letter_code
_entity_poly.pdbx_strand_id
1 'polypeptide(L)'
;LNELIWAYDYGARAKRRWPAKHDTILVYVKDPAAYWFDSAEVDREPYMAPGLVSAEKAARGKLPTDVWWHTIVPTNGAEKTGYPTQKPEGIVRRIVGASSRPGDWCLDFFAGSGTLGAVAAKLGRRYVLIDSNPEAVRVMRERLGPIVKAVGG
;
A
#
# COMPACT_ATOMS: atom_id res chain seq x y z
N LEU A 1 10.33 6.76 -12.35
CA LEU A 1 9.08 7.31 -12.89
C LEU A 1 8.49 8.37 -11.95
N ASN A 2 8.34 8.02 -10.68
CA ASN A 2 7.84 8.93 -9.63
C ASN A 2 8.67 8.80 -8.35
N GLU A 3 8.64 9.87 -7.56
CA GLU A 3 8.91 9.88 -6.13
C GLU A 3 7.57 10.14 -5.43
N LEU A 4 7.11 9.20 -4.61
CA LEU A 4 5.86 9.31 -3.87
C LEU A 4 6.19 9.58 -2.40
N ILE A 5 5.47 10.49 -1.77
CA ILE A 5 5.59 10.80 -0.35
C ILE A 5 4.40 10.20 0.38
N TRP A 6 4.65 9.17 1.18
CA TRP A 6 3.64 8.67 2.11
C TRP A 6 3.78 9.40 3.44
N ALA A 7 2.90 10.35 3.69
CA ALA A 7 2.85 11.15 4.91
C ALA A 7 1.91 10.53 5.95
N TYR A 8 2.32 10.57 7.22
CA TYR A 8 1.58 10.04 8.37
C TYR A 8 1.87 10.86 9.62
N ASP A 9 1.03 10.73 10.65
CA ASP A 9 1.16 11.51 11.89
C ASP A 9 1.46 10.61 13.11
N TYR A 10 2.55 9.83 13.05
CA TYR A 10 2.97 8.98 14.16
C TYR A 10 4.49 9.02 14.39
N GLY A 11 4.90 8.74 15.62
CA GLY A 11 6.32 8.65 15.98
C GLY A 11 6.98 10.01 16.12
N ALA A 12 8.22 10.09 15.75
CA ALA A 12 9.22 11.12 15.95
C ALA A 12 8.73 12.47 16.53
N ARG A 13 9.32 12.87 17.64
CA ARG A 13 9.13 14.22 18.24
C ARG A 13 10.47 14.94 18.23
N ALA A 14 10.46 16.21 17.91
CA ALA A 14 11.65 17.05 17.94
C ALA A 14 11.31 18.42 18.53
N LYS A 15 12.22 18.97 19.34
CA LYS A 15 12.04 20.31 19.96
C LYS A 15 12.73 21.44 19.18
N ARG A 16 13.72 21.11 18.33
CA ARG A 16 14.59 22.11 17.67
C ARG A 16 14.59 22.01 16.14
N ARG A 17 13.73 21.13 15.57
CA ARG A 17 13.58 20.95 14.13
C ARG A 17 12.21 20.36 13.82
N TRP A 18 11.78 20.43 12.57
CA TRP A 18 10.59 19.72 12.10
C TRP A 18 10.86 18.19 12.09
N PRO A 19 10.07 17.36 12.81
CA PRO A 19 10.24 15.91 12.76
C PRO A 19 9.80 15.36 11.41
N ALA A 20 10.55 14.42 10.85
CA ALA A 20 10.14 13.71 9.65
C ALA A 20 8.92 12.83 9.95
N LYS A 21 7.89 12.95 9.14
CA LYS A 21 6.60 12.26 9.25
C LYS A 21 6.17 11.69 7.91
N HIS A 22 7.11 11.14 7.17
CA HIS A 22 6.85 10.52 5.88
C HIS A 22 7.90 9.46 5.54
N ASP A 23 7.51 8.53 4.69
CA ASP A 23 8.41 7.65 3.95
C ASP A 23 8.36 8.04 2.47
N THR A 24 9.51 7.97 1.79
CA THR A 24 9.60 8.14 0.35
C THR A 24 9.51 6.79 -0.35
N ILE A 25 8.66 6.69 -1.36
CA ILE A 25 8.49 5.52 -2.20
C ILE A 25 8.98 5.86 -3.61
N LEU A 26 10.03 5.19 -4.07
CA LEU A 26 10.57 5.37 -5.41
C LEU A 26 9.91 4.40 -6.38
N VAL A 27 9.37 4.94 -7.47
CA VAL A 27 8.70 4.16 -8.52
C VAL A 27 9.63 4.03 -9.72
N TYR A 28 10.05 2.79 -9.98
CA TYR A 28 10.85 2.43 -11.15
C TYR A 28 10.03 1.59 -12.12
N VAL A 29 10.33 1.74 -13.41
CA VAL A 29 9.78 0.90 -14.48
C VAL A 29 10.94 0.42 -15.35
N LYS A 30 10.83 -0.79 -15.88
CA LYS A 30 11.85 -1.36 -16.77
C LYS A 30 11.93 -0.59 -18.09
N ASP A 31 10.76 -0.24 -18.64
CA ASP A 31 10.64 0.50 -19.90
C ASP A 31 9.64 1.64 -19.71
N PRO A 32 10.09 2.91 -19.76
CA PRO A 32 9.20 4.07 -19.64
C PRO A 32 8.14 4.18 -20.75
N ALA A 33 8.35 3.53 -21.88
CA ALA A 33 7.39 3.53 -23.00
C ALA A 33 6.38 2.37 -22.93
N ALA A 34 6.61 1.38 -22.03
CA ALA A 34 5.82 0.14 -21.99
C ALA A 34 5.62 -0.36 -20.55
N TYR A 35 4.98 0.43 -19.69
CA TYR A 35 4.59 0.02 -18.36
C TYR A 35 3.07 0.02 -18.19
N TRP A 36 2.57 -0.71 -17.20
CA TRP A 36 1.16 -0.72 -16.85
C TRP A 36 0.86 0.26 -15.73
N PHE A 37 -0.17 1.07 -15.92
CA PHE A 37 -0.75 1.91 -14.88
C PHE A 37 -2.27 2.02 -15.07
N ASP A 38 -3.03 1.55 -14.09
CA ASP A 38 -4.48 1.60 -14.11
C ASP A 38 -5.02 2.58 -13.06
N SER A 39 -5.44 3.75 -13.52
CA SER A 39 -6.02 4.77 -12.66
C SER A 39 -7.44 4.44 -12.18
N ALA A 40 -8.12 3.48 -12.78
CA ALA A 40 -9.46 3.06 -12.37
C ALA A 40 -9.42 2.22 -11.08
N GLU A 41 -8.33 1.48 -10.88
CA GLU A 41 -8.11 0.64 -9.69
C GLU A 41 -7.55 1.42 -8.49
N VAL A 42 -7.35 2.75 -8.62
CA VAL A 42 -6.85 3.61 -7.55
C VAL A 42 -8.00 4.27 -6.81
N ASP A 43 -8.01 4.15 -5.49
CA ASP A 43 -8.99 4.84 -4.64
C ASP A 43 -8.96 6.35 -4.87
N ARG A 44 -10.14 6.92 -5.00
CA ARG A 44 -10.30 8.37 -5.14
C ARG A 44 -10.21 9.07 -3.80
N GLU A 45 -9.66 10.27 -3.83
CA GLU A 45 -9.59 11.16 -2.69
C GLU A 45 -10.55 12.36 -2.87
N PRO A 46 -11.15 12.89 -1.79
CA PRO A 46 -11.95 14.10 -1.90
C PRO A 46 -11.11 15.29 -2.35
N TYR A 47 -11.72 16.22 -3.06
CA TYR A 47 -11.09 17.51 -3.31
C TYR A 47 -10.95 18.30 -2.01
N MET A 48 -9.80 18.93 -1.78
CA MET A 48 -9.60 19.81 -0.63
C MET A 48 -10.48 21.08 -0.70
N ALA A 49 -10.81 21.51 -1.91
CA ALA A 49 -11.69 22.66 -2.17
C ALA A 49 -12.83 22.22 -3.13
N PRO A 50 -13.82 21.45 -2.65
CA PRO A 50 -14.88 20.90 -3.50
C PRO A 50 -15.75 21.96 -4.18
N GLY A 51 -15.85 23.17 -3.62
CA GLY A 51 -16.57 24.28 -4.22
C GLY A 51 -15.91 24.90 -5.47
N LEU A 52 -14.65 24.53 -5.78
CA LEU A 52 -13.95 24.98 -6.99
C LEU A 52 -14.13 24.06 -8.20
N VAL A 53 -14.88 22.97 -8.06
CA VAL A 53 -15.15 22.02 -9.12
C VAL A 53 -16.66 21.77 -9.24
N SER A 54 -17.11 21.13 -10.34
CA SER A 54 -18.53 20.79 -10.47
C SER A 54 -18.96 19.79 -9.36
N ALA A 55 -20.24 19.79 -9.00
CA ALA A 55 -20.80 18.88 -8.01
C ALA A 55 -20.52 17.40 -8.36
N GLU A 56 -20.59 17.04 -9.63
CA GLU A 56 -20.25 15.69 -10.12
C GLU A 56 -18.79 15.33 -9.84
N LYS A 57 -17.85 16.23 -10.15
CA LYS A 57 -16.42 16.02 -9.88
C LYS A 57 -16.15 15.95 -8.37
N ALA A 58 -16.78 16.83 -7.59
CA ALA A 58 -16.67 16.80 -6.14
C ALA A 58 -17.14 15.47 -5.56
N ALA A 59 -18.29 14.95 -6.01
CA ALA A 59 -18.83 13.68 -5.57
C ALA A 59 -17.97 12.48 -5.99
N ARG A 60 -17.44 12.49 -7.22
CA ARG A 60 -16.55 11.42 -7.72
C ARG A 60 -15.20 11.38 -7.02
N GLY A 61 -14.69 12.52 -6.57
CA GLY A 61 -13.33 12.67 -6.09
C GLY A 61 -12.28 12.73 -7.20
N LYS A 62 -11.03 12.92 -6.80
CA LYS A 62 -9.84 12.99 -7.68
C LYS A 62 -8.91 11.80 -7.47
N LEU A 63 -8.06 11.51 -8.44
CA LEU A 63 -6.93 10.61 -8.23
C LEU A 63 -5.98 11.21 -7.19
N PRO A 64 -5.38 10.38 -6.33
CA PRO A 64 -4.28 10.83 -5.47
C PRO A 64 -3.14 11.41 -6.31
N THR A 65 -2.45 12.38 -5.74
CA THR A 65 -1.21 12.90 -6.30
C THR A 65 -0.02 12.01 -5.88
N ASP A 66 1.17 12.51 -5.96
CA ASP A 66 2.40 11.90 -5.45
C ASP A 66 2.59 12.09 -3.94
N VAL A 67 1.70 12.79 -3.25
CA VAL A 67 1.68 12.92 -1.79
C VAL A 67 0.44 12.23 -1.23
N TRP A 68 0.67 11.16 -0.47
CA TRP A 68 -0.37 10.31 0.12
C TRP A 68 -0.43 10.51 1.63
N TRP A 69 -1.57 10.97 2.10
CA TRP A 69 -1.83 11.11 3.54
C TRP A 69 -2.55 9.86 4.03
N HIS A 70 -1.82 8.97 4.67
CA HIS A 70 -2.38 7.69 5.14
C HIS A 70 -1.75 7.28 6.46
N THR A 71 -2.55 6.93 7.47
CA THR A 71 -2.04 6.52 8.78
C THR A 71 -1.22 5.23 8.70
N ILE A 72 -0.33 5.04 9.66
CA ILE A 72 0.29 3.73 9.92
C ILE A 72 -0.78 2.74 10.41
N VAL A 73 -0.43 1.45 10.50
CA VAL A 73 -1.33 0.43 11.07
C VAL A 73 -1.65 0.75 12.52
N PRO A 74 -2.92 1.02 12.87
CA PRO A 74 -3.31 1.28 14.25
C PRO A 74 -3.02 0.08 15.16
N THR A 75 -2.70 0.34 16.43
CA THR A 75 -2.39 -0.73 17.40
C THR A 75 -3.55 -1.71 17.61
N ASN A 76 -4.79 -1.26 17.43
CA ASN A 76 -6.02 -2.04 17.52
C ASN A 76 -6.68 -2.28 16.14
N GLY A 77 -5.97 -2.04 15.05
CA GLY A 77 -6.49 -2.25 13.70
C GLY A 77 -6.65 -3.74 13.37
N ALA A 78 -7.72 -4.09 12.66
CA ALA A 78 -8.04 -5.48 12.27
C ALA A 78 -6.93 -6.15 11.44
N GLU A 79 -6.14 -5.37 10.69
CA GLU A 79 -4.99 -5.87 9.91
C GLU A 79 -3.72 -6.07 10.75
N LYS A 80 -3.72 -5.68 12.04
CA LYS A 80 -2.53 -5.70 12.90
C LYS A 80 -2.08 -7.13 13.18
N THR A 81 -0.84 -7.45 12.79
CA THR A 81 -0.21 -8.76 13.05
C THR A 81 0.70 -8.77 14.28
N GLY A 82 1.02 -7.60 14.83
CA GLY A 82 2.03 -7.46 15.88
C GLY A 82 3.46 -7.27 15.35
N TYR A 83 3.70 -7.47 14.06
CA TYR A 83 5.02 -7.24 13.48
C TYR A 83 5.40 -5.74 13.50
N PRO A 84 6.58 -5.36 14.02
CA PRO A 84 6.89 -3.97 14.35
C PRO A 84 6.85 -2.99 13.17
N THR A 85 7.28 -3.43 12.00
CA THR A 85 7.44 -2.60 10.78
C THR A 85 6.34 -2.84 9.75
N GLN A 86 5.20 -3.39 10.17
CA GLN A 86 4.08 -3.67 9.28
C GLN A 86 3.63 -2.41 8.53
N LYS A 87 3.57 -2.49 7.22
CA LYS A 87 2.99 -1.44 6.36
C LYS A 87 1.47 -1.60 6.28
N PRO A 88 0.70 -0.49 6.19
CA PRO A 88 -0.76 -0.57 6.06
C PRO A 88 -1.18 -1.11 4.70
N GLU A 89 -2.21 -1.95 4.70
CA GLU A 89 -2.76 -2.52 3.45
C GLU A 89 -3.25 -1.44 2.48
N GLY A 90 -3.75 -0.30 2.95
CA GLY A 90 -4.24 0.77 2.10
C GLY A 90 -3.17 1.35 1.17
N ILE A 91 -1.93 1.53 1.65
CA ILE A 91 -0.80 1.98 0.83
C ILE A 91 -0.43 0.92 -0.21
N VAL A 92 -0.29 -0.33 0.21
CA VAL A 92 0.10 -1.43 -0.67
C VAL A 92 -1.00 -1.71 -1.71
N ARG A 93 -2.28 -1.61 -1.32
CA ARG A 93 -3.43 -1.77 -2.22
C ARG A 93 -3.41 -0.73 -3.35
N ARG A 94 -3.10 0.52 -3.04
CA ARG A 94 -2.97 1.58 -4.04
C ARG A 94 -1.86 1.28 -5.05
N ILE A 95 -0.71 0.79 -4.56
CA ILE A 95 0.42 0.40 -5.42
C ILE A 95 0.06 -0.80 -6.30
N VAL A 96 -0.43 -1.88 -5.71
CA VAL A 96 -0.73 -3.13 -6.42
C VAL A 96 -1.86 -2.92 -7.43
N GLY A 97 -2.93 -2.21 -7.05
CA GLY A 97 -4.05 -1.92 -7.93
C GLY A 97 -3.61 -1.17 -9.19
N ALA A 98 -2.86 -0.07 -9.01
CA ALA A 98 -2.41 0.75 -10.13
C ALA A 98 -1.38 0.04 -11.03
N SER A 99 -0.51 -0.80 -10.45
CA SER A 99 0.72 -1.27 -11.11
C SER A 99 0.68 -2.72 -11.56
N SER A 100 -0.45 -3.41 -11.44
CA SER A 100 -0.61 -4.80 -11.84
C SER A 100 -2.04 -5.12 -12.27
N ARG A 101 -2.22 -6.23 -13.00
CA ARG A 101 -3.52 -6.77 -13.40
C ARG A 101 -3.90 -7.97 -12.53
N PRO A 102 -5.18 -8.32 -12.40
CA PRO A 102 -5.54 -9.62 -11.85
C PRO A 102 -4.79 -10.76 -12.54
N GLY A 103 -4.24 -11.69 -11.76
CA GLY A 103 -3.41 -12.79 -12.26
C GLY A 103 -1.91 -12.49 -12.40
N ASP A 104 -1.48 -11.23 -12.35
CA ASP A 104 -0.06 -10.87 -12.38
C ASP A 104 0.68 -11.27 -11.09
N TRP A 105 2.01 -11.35 -11.17
CA TRP A 105 2.87 -11.65 -10.05
C TRP A 105 3.33 -10.40 -9.31
N CYS A 106 3.18 -10.42 -8.00
CA CYS A 106 3.75 -9.44 -7.08
C CYS A 106 4.89 -10.10 -6.28
N LEU A 107 6.01 -9.44 -6.16
CA LEU A 107 7.20 -9.96 -5.49
C LEU A 107 7.68 -8.98 -4.42
N ASP A 108 7.99 -9.50 -3.22
CA ASP A 108 8.55 -8.75 -2.10
C ASP A 108 9.69 -9.55 -1.46
N PHE A 109 10.91 -9.00 -1.53
CA PHE A 109 12.11 -9.60 -0.96
C PHE A 109 12.34 -9.26 0.52
N PHE A 110 11.54 -8.37 1.08
CA PHE A 110 11.64 -7.89 2.46
C PHE A 110 10.25 -7.89 3.10
N ALA A 111 9.54 -9.01 2.94
CA ALA A 111 8.10 -9.12 3.09
C ALA A 111 7.58 -8.86 4.52
N GLY A 112 8.42 -8.97 5.54
CA GLY A 112 8.05 -8.67 6.92
C GLY A 112 6.77 -9.39 7.35
N SER A 113 5.73 -8.64 7.61
CA SER A 113 4.40 -9.19 7.97
C SER A 113 3.58 -9.73 6.81
N GLY A 114 4.10 -9.69 5.57
CA GLY A 114 3.42 -10.19 4.37
C GLY A 114 2.25 -9.31 3.88
N THR A 115 2.32 -8.00 4.10
CA THR A 115 1.25 -7.08 3.66
C THR A 115 1.03 -7.14 2.15
N LEU A 116 2.11 -7.22 1.35
CA LEU A 116 1.97 -7.38 -0.10
C LEU A 116 1.18 -8.64 -0.46
N GLY A 117 1.48 -9.78 0.16
CA GLY A 117 0.78 -11.04 -0.09
C GLY A 117 -0.70 -10.97 0.27
N ALA A 118 -1.04 -10.37 1.41
CA ALA A 118 -2.43 -10.18 1.83
C ALA A 118 -3.22 -9.33 0.84
N VAL A 119 -2.63 -8.23 0.37
CA VAL A 119 -3.24 -7.33 -0.62
C VAL A 119 -3.33 -8.00 -1.98
N ALA A 120 -2.25 -8.62 -2.46
CA ALA A 120 -2.20 -9.31 -3.74
C ALA A 120 -3.29 -10.39 -3.84
N ALA A 121 -3.43 -11.22 -2.80
CA ALA A 121 -4.47 -12.26 -2.73
C ALA A 121 -5.88 -11.66 -2.80
N LYS A 122 -6.16 -10.61 -2.01
CA LYS A 122 -7.46 -9.91 -2.01
C LYS A 122 -7.82 -9.31 -3.37
N LEU A 123 -6.82 -8.89 -4.13
CA LEU A 123 -6.98 -8.30 -5.46
C LEU A 123 -6.84 -9.33 -6.61
N GLY A 124 -6.73 -10.63 -6.33
CA GLY A 124 -6.60 -11.68 -7.34
C GLY A 124 -5.25 -11.68 -8.05
N ARG A 125 -4.19 -11.19 -7.41
CA ARG A 125 -2.80 -11.27 -7.91
C ARG A 125 -2.09 -12.45 -7.27
N ARG A 126 -1.12 -13.02 -7.98
CA ARG A 126 -0.19 -14.01 -7.43
C ARG A 126 0.91 -13.29 -6.65
N TYR A 127 1.54 -13.97 -5.72
CA TYR A 127 2.61 -13.35 -4.95
C TYR A 127 3.73 -14.33 -4.60
N VAL A 128 4.92 -13.78 -4.46
CA VAL A 128 6.11 -14.42 -3.87
C VAL A 128 6.64 -13.50 -2.79
N LEU A 129 6.76 -14.04 -1.58
CA LEU A 129 7.22 -13.29 -0.40
C LEU A 129 8.48 -13.96 0.14
N ILE A 130 9.51 -13.16 0.37
CA ILE A 130 10.80 -13.60 0.89
C ILE A 130 11.17 -12.73 2.07
N ASP A 131 11.65 -13.33 3.14
CA ASP A 131 12.26 -12.63 4.27
C ASP A 131 13.30 -13.53 4.92
N SER A 132 14.40 -12.94 5.36
CA SER A 132 15.47 -13.66 6.07
C SER A 132 15.16 -13.88 7.56
N ASN A 133 14.18 -13.14 8.11
CA ASN A 133 13.78 -13.25 9.50
C ASN A 133 12.76 -14.39 9.69
N PRO A 134 13.07 -15.46 10.47
CA PRO A 134 12.14 -16.54 10.73
C PRO A 134 10.82 -16.09 11.36
N GLU A 135 10.85 -15.03 12.18
CA GLU A 135 9.64 -14.46 12.79
C GLU A 135 8.73 -13.83 11.72
N ALA A 136 9.29 -13.12 10.75
CA ALA A 136 8.53 -12.61 9.61
C ALA A 136 7.85 -13.75 8.84
N VAL A 137 8.58 -14.83 8.58
CA VAL A 137 8.03 -16.02 7.89
C VAL A 137 6.90 -16.65 8.69
N ARG A 138 7.02 -16.76 10.01
CA ARG A 138 5.95 -17.24 10.90
C ARG A 138 4.70 -16.35 10.78
N VAL A 139 4.87 -15.05 10.93
CA VAL A 139 3.77 -14.08 10.85
C VAL A 139 3.08 -14.12 9.48
N MET A 140 3.85 -14.19 8.39
CA MET A 140 3.30 -14.33 7.03
C MET A 140 2.42 -15.59 6.90
N ARG A 141 2.89 -16.73 7.38
CA ARG A 141 2.12 -18.00 7.32
C ARG A 141 0.82 -17.92 8.11
N GLU A 142 0.83 -17.33 9.27
CA GLU A 142 -0.37 -17.13 10.09
C GLU A 142 -1.36 -16.18 9.41
N ARG A 143 -0.87 -15.06 8.87
CA ARG A 143 -1.69 -14.06 8.18
C ARG A 143 -2.31 -14.59 6.90
N LEU A 144 -1.55 -15.33 6.10
CA LEU A 144 -1.95 -15.75 4.76
C LEU A 144 -2.63 -17.12 4.72
N GLY A 145 -2.43 -17.96 5.74
CA GLY A 145 -3.02 -19.29 5.80
C GLY A 145 -4.54 -19.34 5.61
N PRO A 146 -5.33 -18.46 6.24
CA PRO A 146 -6.77 -18.38 6.00
C PRO A 146 -7.14 -17.92 4.59
N ILE A 147 -6.36 -17.01 4.00
CA ILE A 147 -6.59 -16.45 2.66
C ILE A 147 -6.31 -17.50 1.58
N VAL A 148 -5.20 -18.24 1.72
CA VAL A 148 -4.82 -19.31 0.76
C VAL A 148 -5.86 -20.42 0.74
N LYS A 149 -6.43 -20.79 1.88
CA LYS A 149 -7.50 -21.78 1.97
C LYS A 149 -8.80 -21.33 1.30
N ALA A 150 -9.08 -20.01 1.30
CA ALA A 150 -10.28 -19.45 0.68
C ALA A 150 -10.19 -19.37 -0.85
N VAL A 151 -8.97 -19.30 -1.40
CA VAL A 151 -8.72 -19.14 -2.84
C VAL A 151 -8.45 -20.48 -3.54
N GLY A 152 -8.09 -21.51 -2.79
CA GLY A 152 -7.73 -22.85 -3.29
C GLY A 152 -8.82 -23.92 -3.11
N GLY A 153 -10.06 -23.50 -2.77
CA GLY A 153 -11.21 -24.38 -2.63
C GLY A 153 -12.03 -24.51 -3.91
#